data_cd5fed4d9104cac8ba0eb5fe3ceb1fee
#
_entry.id   cd5fed4d9104cac8ba0eb5fe3ceb1fee
#
_cell.length_a   1.000
_cell.length_b   1.000
_cell.length_c   1.000
_cell.angle_alpha   90.00
_cell.angle_beta   90.00
_cell.angle_gamma   90.00
#
_symmetry.space_group_name_H-M   'P 1'
#
loop_
_entity.id
_entity.type
_entity.pdbx_description
1 polymer ?
#
loop_
_entity_poly.entity_id
_entity_poly.type
_entity_poly.pdbx_seq_one_letter_code
_entity_poly.pdbx_strand_id
1 'polypeptide(L)'
;MYDEELEMEEEMGEEILEEEILEEAPAQDQPEGDYDYPEATEDPNVKNYYEMRDSVQLLLQIDLLNDMCNDLLVKQKSLKSEDARFAQQLTHNSEGIFFLDNSRNVQKAKGLWYFQTMFPSLYEDMKQLYTGNVLLGDLVLNQTDVSFKLEARYGEQLGSIYAKMNSAKMDKQVLKYIPSSSTAYFTYNVNLREAYEQAYKVIMPLLSDERNPQVSANVLTIELLNEFINKDALFGTYKGSMFGTFNGIRKIKTTKIDFTWDEETFEYSEKEIEAEEDMPIFTIGFSTERADVPDKVLKHLSRLTSRFQNKGNYWLYEDAILESAPLYMINKNGLFIFTNDEDLALNHSDGYGKDALDKSAVKELKKSGFMYAHMDWGKAIDRFPRDFFNSRQNELLDAMRGKTGVLEMVTSETTAAKTTIDLTYKYTGNYENSGKYLLDLLNSIYIISK
;
A
#
# COMPACT_ATOMS: atom_id res chain seq x y z
N MET A 1 28.20 51.97 19.48
CA MET A 1 27.61 52.56 18.27
C MET A 1 27.29 51.51 17.23
N TYR A 2 27.80 50.30 17.33
CA TYR A 2 27.43 49.14 16.46
C TYR A 2 26.56 48.10 17.17
N ASP A 3 26.47 48.14 18.50
CA ASP A 3 25.67 47.16 19.28
C ASP A 3 24.21 47.64 19.46
N GLU A 4 23.94 48.95 19.42
CA GLU A 4 22.55 49.48 19.53
C GLU A 4 21.69 49.31 18.25
N GLU A 5 22.32 49.21 17.07
CA GLU A 5 21.60 48.93 15.80
C GLU A 5 21.14 47.47 15.67
N LEU A 6 21.89 46.54 16.28
CA LEU A 6 21.53 45.13 16.27
C LEU A 6 20.38 44.76 17.23
N GLU A 7 20.31 45.45 18.41
CA GLU A 7 19.18 45.24 19.32
C GLU A 7 17.86 45.83 18.80
N MET A 8 17.91 46.91 17.98
CA MET A 8 16.69 47.48 17.37
C MET A 8 16.17 46.66 16.20
N GLU A 9 17.04 45.91 15.48
CA GLU A 9 16.56 44.99 14.42
C GLU A 9 15.97 43.71 14.99
N GLU A 10 16.42 43.22 16.15
CA GLU A 10 15.83 42.10 16.83
C GLU A 10 14.46 42.41 17.45
N GLU A 11 14.27 43.59 18.08
CA GLU A 11 12.99 44.01 18.63
C GLU A 11 11.93 44.27 17.55
N MET A 12 12.30 44.83 16.37
CA MET A 12 11.35 45.01 15.28
C MET A 12 11.02 43.69 14.56
N GLY A 13 11.89 42.70 14.63
CA GLY A 13 11.65 41.37 14.07
C GLY A 13 10.65 40.53 14.88
N GLU A 14 10.64 40.68 16.18
CA GLU A 14 9.68 40.00 17.07
C GLU A 14 8.27 40.64 17.06
N GLU A 15 8.15 41.96 17.00
CA GLU A 15 6.84 42.64 16.91
C GLU A 15 6.10 42.36 15.61
N ILE A 16 6.79 42.16 14.47
CA ILE A 16 6.14 41.85 13.18
C ILE A 16 5.66 40.39 13.14
N LEU A 17 6.27 39.49 13.90
CA LEU A 17 5.84 38.07 13.97
C LEU A 17 4.68 37.82 14.94
N GLU A 18 4.49 38.67 15.95
CA GLU A 18 3.35 38.56 16.88
C GLU A 18 2.06 39.21 16.33
N GLU A 19 2.12 40.25 15.50
CA GLU A 19 0.92 40.85 14.92
C GLU A 19 0.27 40.07 13.77
N GLU A 20 1.00 39.19 13.04
CA GLU A 20 0.40 38.38 11.98
C GLU A 20 -0.32 37.10 12.45
N ILE A 21 -0.22 36.75 13.75
CA ILE A 21 -0.85 35.53 14.30
C ILE A 21 -2.18 35.78 15.01
N LEU A 22 -2.58 37.03 15.23
CA LEU A 22 -3.77 37.39 16.03
C LEU A 22 -4.76 38.35 15.34
N GLU A 23 -4.91 38.32 14.03
CA GLU A 23 -6.18 38.76 13.45
C GLU A 23 -7.18 37.60 13.48
N GLU A 24 -7.76 37.37 14.67
CA GLU A 24 -9.07 36.72 14.75
C GLU A 24 -10.04 37.53 13.89
N ALA A 25 -10.50 36.97 12.81
CA ALA A 25 -11.63 37.51 12.07
C ALA A 25 -12.76 37.82 13.07
N PRO A 26 -13.37 39.02 13.03
CA PRO A 26 -14.42 39.34 13.95
C PRO A 26 -15.49 38.27 13.88
N ALA A 27 -15.82 37.69 15.03
CA ALA A 27 -16.95 36.80 15.15
C ALA A 27 -18.15 37.49 14.55
N GLN A 28 -18.53 37.19 13.35
CA GLN A 28 -19.83 37.54 12.84
C GLN A 28 -20.83 36.86 13.77
N ASP A 29 -21.55 37.62 14.54
CA ASP A 29 -22.81 37.21 15.15
C ASP A 29 -23.66 36.57 14.04
N GLN A 30 -23.51 35.26 13.87
CA GLN A 30 -24.46 34.51 13.08
C GLN A 30 -25.75 34.51 13.92
N PRO A 31 -26.85 35.03 13.40
CA PRO A 31 -28.12 34.86 14.08
C PRO A 31 -28.33 33.35 14.28
N GLU A 32 -28.65 32.95 15.50
CA GLU A 32 -29.21 31.63 15.80
C GLU A 32 -30.54 31.50 15.04
N GLY A 33 -30.43 31.32 13.74
CA GLY A 33 -31.50 30.79 12.93
C GLY A 33 -31.38 29.27 13.01
N ASP A 34 -32.42 28.66 13.51
CA ASP A 34 -32.72 27.27 13.22
C ASP A 34 -32.62 27.12 11.69
N TYR A 35 -31.43 26.80 11.20
CA TYR A 35 -31.30 26.25 9.84
C TYR A 35 -31.86 24.83 9.95
N ASP A 36 -33.17 24.73 9.82
CA ASP A 36 -33.83 23.55 9.31
C ASP A 36 -33.11 23.27 7.97
N TYR A 37 -32.04 22.48 8.02
CA TYR A 37 -31.53 21.85 6.82
C TYR A 37 -32.75 21.09 6.29
N PRO A 38 -33.30 21.47 5.13
CA PRO A 38 -34.34 20.67 4.57
C PRO A 38 -33.69 19.28 4.48
N GLU A 39 -34.24 18.32 5.25
CA GLU A 39 -33.96 16.91 4.99
C GLU A 39 -33.96 16.82 3.48
N ALA A 40 -32.83 16.44 2.90
CA ALA A 40 -32.72 16.28 1.45
C ALA A 40 -33.82 15.28 1.11
N THR A 41 -34.99 15.82 0.79
CA THR A 41 -36.10 15.02 0.27
C THR A 41 -35.54 14.48 -1.02
N GLU A 42 -34.96 13.28 -0.92
CA GLU A 42 -34.53 12.54 -2.09
C GLU A 42 -35.78 12.52 -3.00
N ASP A 43 -35.69 13.25 -4.09
CA ASP A 43 -36.81 13.27 -5.05
C ASP A 43 -37.11 11.79 -5.37
N PRO A 44 -38.29 11.29 -5.01
CA PRO A 44 -38.62 9.87 -5.20
C PRO A 44 -38.45 9.44 -6.65
N ASN A 45 -38.52 10.37 -7.60
CA ASN A 45 -38.27 10.10 -9.01
C ASN A 45 -36.77 9.85 -9.28
N VAL A 46 -35.85 10.56 -8.60
CA VAL A 46 -34.41 10.37 -8.74
C VAL A 46 -34.00 9.02 -8.14
N LYS A 47 -34.48 8.70 -6.95
CA LYS A 47 -34.23 7.40 -6.31
C LYS A 47 -34.76 6.25 -7.18
N ASN A 48 -36.00 6.35 -7.67
CA ASN A 48 -36.62 5.35 -8.54
C ASN A 48 -35.85 5.20 -9.86
N TYR A 49 -35.32 6.29 -10.43
CA TYR A 49 -34.46 6.24 -11.62
C TYR A 49 -33.18 5.45 -11.40
N TYR A 50 -32.45 5.68 -10.28
CA TYR A 50 -31.23 4.96 -10.00
C TYR A 50 -31.49 3.48 -9.70
N GLU A 51 -32.51 3.17 -8.92
CA GLU A 51 -32.89 1.78 -8.64
C GLU A 51 -33.30 1.02 -9.93
N MET A 52 -34.03 1.68 -10.82
CA MET A 52 -34.40 1.09 -12.10
C MET A 52 -33.19 0.93 -13.02
N ARG A 53 -32.31 1.90 -13.09
CA ARG A 53 -31.06 1.81 -13.86
C ARG A 53 -30.17 0.65 -13.36
N ASP A 54 -29.99 0.54 -12.05
CA ASP A 54 -29.14 -0.50 -11.46
C ASP A 54 -29.77 -1.89 -11.64
N SER A 55 -31.09 -2.00 -11.56
CA SER A 55 -31.82 -3.23 -11.87
C SER A 55 -31.69 -3.64 -13.35
N VAL A 56 -31.80 -2.70 -14.27
CA VAL A 56 -31.61 -2.96 -15.71
C VAL A 56 -30.15 -3.37 -15.98
N GLN A 57 -29.19 -2.68 -15.36
CA GLN A 57 -27.79 -3.03 -15.51
C GLN A 57 -27.48 -4.44 -14.98
N LEU A 58 -28.05 -4.81 -13.85
CA LEU A 58 -27.91 -6.15 -13.28
C LEU A 58 -28.50 -7.23 -14.20
N LEU A 59 -29.71 -6.99 -14.73
CA LEU A 59 -30.36 -7.92 -15.67
C LEU A 59 -29.51 -8.12 -16.94
N LEU A 60 -28.98 -7.02 -17.51
CA LEU A 60 -28.09 -7.11 -18.68
C LEU A 60 -26.81 -7.89 -18.37
N GLN A 61 -26.24 -7.73 -17.17
CA GLN A 61 -25.08 -8.53 -16.75
C GLN A 61 -25.42 -10.02 -16.61
N ILE A 62 -26.58 -10.35 -16.03
CA ILE A 62 -27.04 -11.73 -15.89
C ILE A 62 -27.27 -12.35 -17.27
N ASP A 63 -27.91 -11.66 -18.19
CA ASP A 63 -28.15 -12.15 -19.55
C ASP A 63 -26.83 -12.37 -20.30
N LEU A 64 -25.90 -11.43 -20.20
CA LEU A 64 -24.56 -11.57 -20.78
C LEU A 64 -23.81 -12.80 -20.20
N LEU A 65 -23.84 -12.99 -18.89
CA LEU A 65 -23.24 -14.16 -18.25
C LEU A 65 -23.89 -15.46 -18.69
N ASN A 66 -25.24 -15.49 -18.78
CA ASN A 66 -25.97 -16.65 -19.28
C ASN A 66 -25.60 -16.99 -20.72
N ASP A 67 -25.52 -15.98 -21.59
CA ASP A 67 -25.10 -16.17 -22.98
C ASP A 67 -23.65 -16.65 -23.07
N MET A 68 -22.73 -16.10 -22.29
CA MET A 68 -21.36 -16.56 -22.22
C MET A 68 -21.27 -18.02 -21.74
N CYS A 69 -21.97 -18.38 -20.67
CA CYS A 69 -22.02 -19.75 -20.17
C CYS A 69 -22.61 -20.70 -21.20
N ASN A 70 -23.69 -20.31 -21.87
CA ASN A 70 -24.32 -21.12 -22.90
C ASN A 70 -23.40 -21.31 -24.13
N ASP A 71 -22.70 -20.28 -24.54
CA ASP A 71 -21.74 -20.37 -25.65
C ASP A 71 -20.53 -21.25 -25.31
N LEU A 72 -20.01 -21.17 -24.09
CA LEU A 72 -18.84 -21.94 -23.66
C LEU A 72 -19.19 -23.37 -23.27
N LEU A 73 -20.25 -23.58 -22.46
CA LEU A 73 -20.56 -24.89 -21.86
C LEU A 73 -21.51 -25.73 -22.72
N VAL A 74 -22.49 -25.13 -23.36
CA VAL A 74 -23.51 -25.84 -24.13
C VAL A 74 -23.11 -25.92 -25.60
N LYS A 75 -22.77 -24.80 -26.22
CA LYS A 75 -22.41 -24.74 -27.64
C LYS A 75 -20.95 -25.08 -27.90
N GLN A 76 -20.12 -25.14 -26.84
CA GLN A 76 -18.69 -25.43 -26.92
C GLN A 76 -17.95 -24.57 -27.97
N LYS A 77 -18.34 -23.32 -28.09
CA LYS A 77 -17.69 -22.39 -29.01
C LYS A 77 -16.26 -22.14 -28.54
N SER A 78 -15.30 -22.33 -29.43
CA SER A 78 -13.92 -21.96 -29.14
C SER A 78 -13.76 -20.45 -29.06
N LEU A 79 -13.07 -19.95 -28.02
CA LEU A 79 -12.67 -18.57 -27.93
C LEU A 79 -11.72 -18.23 -29.08
N LYS A 80 -12.00 -17.16 -29.80
CA LYS A 80 -11.15 -16.61 -30.85
C LYS A 80 -10.84 -15.16 -30.55
N SER A 81 -9.64 -14.76 -30.87
CA SER A 81 -9.22 -13.36 -30.73
C SER A 81 -8.48 -12.92 -31.99
N GLU A 82 -8.73 -11.70 -32.42
CA GLU A 82 -7.96 -11.01 -33.46
C GLU A 82 -6.60 -10.52 -32.93
N ASP A 83 -6.47 -10.32 -31.61
CA ASP A 83 -5.21 -9.98 -30.98
C ASP A 83 -4.31 -11.23 -30.90
N ALA A 84 -3.22 -11.22 -31.67
CA ALA A 84 -2.30 -12.34 -31.73
C ALA A 84 -1.68 -12.72 -30.38
N ARG A 85 -1.50 -11.75 -29.48
CA ARG A 85 -0.96 -11.97 -28.12
C ARG A 85 -1.94 -12.75 -27.28
N PHE A 86 -3.23 -12.39 -27.33
CA PHE A 86 -4.29 -13.11 -26.63
C PHE A 86 -4.56 -14.47 -27.28
N ALA A 87 -4.55 -14.54 -28.61
CA ALA A 87 -4.70 -15.82 -29.32
C ALA A 87 -3.59 -16.82 -28.94
N GLN A 88 -2.37 -16.36 -28.74
CA GLN A 88 -1.27 -17.18 -28.22
C GLN A 88 -1.56 -17.70 -26.82
N GLN A 89 -2.06 -16.83 -25.93
CA GLN A 89 -2.40 -17.20 -24.55
C GLN A 89 -3.49 -18.29 -24.51
N LEU A 90 -4.45 -18.25 -25.43
CA LEU A 90 -5.51 -19.28 -25.54
C LEU A 90 -4.99 -20.69 -25.85
N THR A 91 -3.72 -20.83 -26.23
CA THR A 91 -3.09 -22.15 -26.43
C THR A 91 -2.54 -22.77 -25.16
N HIS A 92 -2.49 -22.01 -24.05
CA HIS A 92 -2.02 -22.51 -22.78
C HIS A 92 -3.04 -23.47 -22.17
N ASN A 93 -2.53 -24.49 -21.48
CA ASN A 93 -3.37 -25.42 -20.72
C ASN A 93 -3.63 -24.84 -19.33
N SER A 94 -4.60 -23.93 -19.25
CA SER A 94 -5.00 -23.22 -18.02
C SER A 94 -6.52 -23.19 -17.93
N GLU A 95 -7.05 -23.18 -16.72
CA GLU A 95 -8.49 -23.11 -16.45
C GLU A 95 -9.05 -21.69 -16.57
N GLY A 96 -8.20 -20.69 -16.47
CA GLY A 96 -8.58 -19.30 -16.66
C GLY A 96 -7.47 -18.49 -17.31
N ILE A 97 -7.86 -17.54 -18.14
CA ILE A 97 -6.93 -16.64 -18.84
C ILE A 97 -7.32 -15.19 -18.57
N PHE A 98 -6.31 -14.40 -18.26
CA PHE A 98 -6.45 -12.95 -18.08
C PHE A 98 -5.61 -12.23 -19.13
N PHE A 99 -6.21 -11.22 -19.76
CA PHE A 99 -5.52 -10.36 -20.72
C PHE A 99 -5.93 -8.91 -20.51
N LEU A 100 -4.96 -8.05 -20.26
CA LEU A 100 -5.16 -6.61 -20.09
C LEU A 100 -4.18 -5.85 -20.99
N ASP A 101 -4.71 -5.10 -21.94
CA ASP A 101 -3.92 -4.18 -22.78
C ASP A 101 -3.98 -2.78 -22.15
N ASN A 102 -2.88 -2.39 -21.47
CA ASN A 102 -2.81 -1.14 -20.76
C ASN A 102 -2.86 0.08 -21.70
N SER A 103 -2.43 -0.05 -22.95
CA SER A 103 -2.54 1.03 -23.91
C SER A 103 -3.99 1.39 -24.22
N ARG A 104 -4.86 0.39 -24.29
CA ARG A 104 -6.31 0.58 -24.48
C ARG A 104 -7.01 1.12 -23.22
N ASN A 105 -6.53 0.71 -22.04
CA ASN A 105 -7.09 1.20 -20.78
C ASN A 105 -6.83 2.69 -20.57
N VAL A 106 -5.62 3.16 -20.86
CA VAL A 106 -5.30 4.60 -20.82
C VAL A 106 -6.22 5.38 -21.76
N GLN A 107 -6.52 4.84 -22.96
CA GLN A 107 -7.43 5.49 -23.91
C GLN A 107 -8.89 5.54 -23.42
N LYS A 108 -9.33 4.58 -22.62
CA LYS A 108 -10.74 4.45 -22.19
C LYS A 108 -11.00 4.98 -20.77
N ALA A 109 -9.97 5.39 -20.05
CA ALA A 109 -10.11 5.87 -18.67
C ALA A 109 -10.93 7.17 -18.62
N LYS A 110 -12.17 7.07 -18.15
CA LYS A 110 -13.13 8.21 -18.12
C LYS A 110 -12.60 9.42 -17.35
N GLY A 111 -11.73 9.24 -16.36
CA GLY A 111 -11.12 10.33 -15.62
C GLY A 111 -10.05 11.11 -16.38
N LEU A 112 -9.53 10.57 -17.48
CA LEU A 112 -8.48 11.20 -18.26
C LEU A 112 -9.00 12.19 -19.34
N TRP A 113 -10.32 12.27 -19.56
CA TRP A 113 -10.86 13.24 -20.54
C TRP A 113 -10.51 14.68 -20.18
N TYR A 114 -10.55 15.02 -18.88
CA TYR A 114 -10.16 16.35 -18.41
C TYR A 114 -8.67 16.61 -18.66
N PHE A 115 -7.84 15.61 -18.38
CA PHE A 115 -6.41 15.66 -18.64
C PHE A 115 -6.12 15.78 -20.14
N GLN A 116 -6.82 15.03 -20.98
CA GLN A 116 -6.72 15.14 -22.44
C GLN A 116 -7.10 16.54 -22.96
N THR A 117 -8.11 17.17 -22.35
CA THR A 117 -8.57 18.50 -22.75
C THR A 117 -7.58 19.58 -22.29
N MET A 118 -7.03 19.45 -21.11
CA MET A 118 -6.11 20.43 -20.53
C MET A 118 -4.68 20.31 -21.05
N PHE A 119 -4.25 19.08 -21.36
CA PHE A 119 -2.88 18.75 -21.74
C PHE A 119 -2.85 17.75 -22.92
N PRO A 120 -3.32 18.13 -24.10
CA PRO A 120 -3.51 17.20 -25.21
C PRO A 120 -2.20 16.56 -25.71
N SER A 121 -1.11 17.32 -25.80
CA SER A 121 0.19 16.79 -26.22
C SER A 121 0.71 15.75 -25.23
N LEU A 122 0.74 16.10 -23.96
CA LEU A 122 1.19 15.22 -22.88
C LEU A 122 0.33 13.93 -22.79
N TYR A 123 -0.98 14.04 -23.05
CA TYR A 123 -1.86 12.88 -23.09
C TYR A 123 -1.51 11.90 -24.22
N GLU A 124 -1.26 12.40 -25.44
CA GLU A 124 -0.87 11.57 -26.58
C GLU A 124 0.49 10.90 -26.33
N ASP A 125 1.44 11.62 -25.76
CA ASP A 125 2.76 11.08 -25.41
C ASP A 125 2.68 10.02 -24.32
N MET A 126 1.84 10.23 -23.32
CA MET A 126 1.55 9.20 -22.31
C MET A 126 0.94 7.95 -22.93
N LYS A 127 0.03 8.08 -23.91
CA LYS A 127 -0.49 6.92 -24.63
C LYS A 127 0.62 6.14 -25.33
N GLN A 128 1.56 6.84 -25.97
CA GLN A 128 2.70 6.21 -26.62
C GLN A 128 3.59 5.49 -25.60
N LEU A 129 3.83 6.09 -24.43
CA LEU A 129 4.59 5.48 -23.34
C LEU A 129 4.02 4.13 -22.91
N TYR A 130 2.70 3.98 -22.89
CA TYR A 130 2.01 2.73 -22.54
C TYR A 130 1.82 1.77 -23.73
N THR A 131 2.20 2.16 -24.93
CA THR A 131 2.08 1.30 -26.11
C THR A 131 2.90 0.03 -25.95
N GLY A 132 2.28 -1.12 -26.20
CA GLY A 132 2.90 -2.44 -26.04
C GLY A 132 2.92 -3.00 -24.63
N ASN A 133 2.43 -2.24 -23.64
CA ASN A 133 2.32 -2.76 -22.27
C ASN A 133 1.06 -3.62 -22.14
N VAL A 134 1.25 -4.90 -21.87
CA VAL A 134 0.17 -5.86 -21.64
C VAL A 134 0.44 -6.67 -20.39
N LEU A 135 -0.63 -7.07 -19.73
CA LEU A 135 -0.60 -8.03 -18.64
C LEU A 135 -1.33 -9.28 -19.08
N LEU A 136 -0.64 -10.40 -19.04
CA LEU A 136 -1.14 -11.73 -19.37
C LEU A 136 -1.21 -12.55 -18.10
N GLY A 137 -2.23 -13.39 -17.95
CA GLY A 137 -2.36 -14.24 -16.77
C GLY A 137 -2.94 -15.60 -17.09
N ASP A 138 -2.42 -16.60 -16.43
CA ASP A 138 -2.89 -17.97 -16.47
C ASP A 138 -3.27 -18.44 -15.08
N LEU A 139 -4.53 -18.84 -14.90
CA LEU A 139 -4.99 -19.54 -13.71
C LEU A 139 -4.87 -21.05 -13.91
N VAL A 140 -4.15 -21.71 -13.03
CA VAL A 140 -3.93 -23.16 -13.06
C VAL A 140 -4.40 -23.78 -11.75
N LEU A 141 -5.30 -24.74 -11.84
CA LEU A 141 -5.84 -25.48 -10.71
C LEU A 141 -5.11 -26.82 -10.55
N ASN A 142 -4.01 -26.80 -9.80
CA ASN A 142 -3.23 -28.01 -9.56
C ASN A 142 -3.89 -28.91 -8.51
N GLN A 143 -3.30 -30.07 -8.27
CA GLN A 143 -3.79 -31.02 -7.28
C GLN A 143 -3.67 -30.49 -5.82
N THR A 144 -2.65 -29.68 -5.52
CA THR A 144 -2.29 -29.24 -4.17
C THR A 144 -2.28 -27.72 -3.98
N ASP A 145 -2.42 -26.99 -5.07
CA ASP A 145 -2.36 -25.53 -5.06
C ASP A 145 -3.16 -24.89 -6.19
N VAL A 146 -3.49 -23.63 -6.02
CA VAL A 146 -3.99 -22.74 -7.06
C VAL A 146 -2.85 -21.82 -7.45
N SER A 147 -2.47 -21.81 -8.70
CA SER A 147 -1.41 -20.95 -9.24
C SER A 147 -1.98 -19.90 -10.19
N PHE A 148 -1.58 -18.65 -10.01
CA PHE A 148 -1.87 -17.58 -10.93
C PHE A 148 -0.56 -16.98 -11.43
N LYS A 149 -0.23 -17.25 -12.68
CA LYS A 149 1.02 -16.80 -13.31
C LYS A 149 0.73 -15.56 -14.14
N LEU A 150 1.31 -14.43 -13.76
CA LEU A 150 1.21 -13.17 -14.49
C LEU A 150 2.50 -12.91 -15.25
N GLU A 151 2.38 -12.45 -16.49
CA GLU A 151 3.47 -11.92 -17.28
C GLU A 151 3.15 -10.48 -17.69
N ALA A 152 3.85 -9.51 -17.10
CA ALA A 152 3.81 -8.13 -17.52
C ALA A 152 4.82 -7.93 -18.65
N ARG A 153 4.35 -7.65 -19.86
CA ARG A 153 5.18 -7.27 -21.01
C ARG A 153 5.18 -5.76 -21.13
N TYR A 154 6.32 -5.21 -21.47
CA TYR A 154 6.56 -3.78 -21.51
C TYR A 154 6.84 -3.28 -22.91
N GLY A 155 6.39 -2.06 -23.23
CA GLY A 155 6.93 -1.29 -24.33
C GLY A 155 8.36 -0.85 -24.04
N GLU A 156 9.09 -0.45 -25.07
CA GLU A 156 10.54 -0.19 -25.00
C GLU A 156 10.91 0.83 -23.91
N GLN A 157 10.19 1.95 -23.85
CA GLN A 157 10.50 3.04 -22.91
C GLN A 157 10.24 2.63 -21.45
N LEU A 158 9.03 2.15 -21.13
CA LEU A 158 8.69 1.73 -19.76
C LEU A 158 9.47 0.48 -19.35
N GLY A 159 9.74 -0.44 -20.28
CA GLY A 159 10.55 -1.61 -19.99
C GLY A 159 11.96 -1.26 -19.54
N SER A 160 12.56 -0.26 -20.14
CA SER A 160 13.87 0.25 -19.71
C SER A 160 13.83 0.84 -18.30
N ILE A 161 12.79 1.61 -17.96
CA ILE A 161 12.59 2.17 -16.62
C ILE A 161 12.41 1.03 -15.60
N TYR A 162 11.52 0.08 -15.85
CA TYR A 162 11.25 -1.02 -14.94
C TYR A 162 12.46 -1.93 -14.71
N ALA A 163 13.22 -2.25 -15.77
CA ALA A 163 14.44 -3.06 -15.64
C ALA A 163 15.48 -2.39 -14.76
N LYS A 164 15.64 -1.08 -14.86
CA LYS A 164 16.57 -0.31 -14.04
C LYS A 164 16.06 -0.14 -12.61
N MET A 165 14.79 0.21 -12.45
CA MET A 165 14.14 0.35 -11.16
C MET A 165 14.23 -0.95 -10.34
N ASN A 166 13.94 -2.08 -10.96
CA ASN A 166 13.92 -3.40 -10.31
C ASN A 166 15.29 -4.11 -10.29
N SER A 167 16.38 -3.38 -10.56
CA SER A 167 17.74 -3.92 -10.56
C SER A 167 18.37 -4.05 -9.17
N ALA A 168 17.74 -3.49 -8.14
CA ALA A 168 18.24 -3.56 -6.77
C ALA A 168 18.28 -5.01 -6.27
N LYS A 169 19.37 -5.35 -5.61
CA LYS A 169 19.51 -6.64 -4.93
C LYS A 169 19.10 -6.50 -3.47
N MET A 170 18.44 -7.53 -2.96
CA MET A 170 18.01 -7.57 -1.57
C MET A 170 19.21 -7.45 -0.61
N ASP A 171 19.09 -6.55 0.35
CA ASP A 171 20.05 -6.47 1.46
C ASP A 171 19.82 -7.64 2.42
N LYS A 172 20.86 -8.45 2.62
CA LYS A 172 20.78 -9.63 3.48
C LYS A 172 20.50 -9.32 4.95
N GLN A 173 20.75 -8.09 5.39
CA GLN A 173 20.47 -7.67 6.77
C GLN A 173 18.98 -7.69 7.06
N VAL A 174 18.12 -7.40 6.06
CA VAL A 174 16.66 -7.48 6.15
C VAL A 174 16.20 -8.83 6.71
N LEU A 175 16.81 -9.93 6.27
CA LEU A 175 16.44 -11.29 6.68
C LEU A 175 16.59 -11.55 8.18
N LYS A 176 17.39 -10.77 8.89
CA LYS A 176 17.58 -10.91 10.33
C LYS A 176 16.39 -10.40 11.13
N TYR A 177 15.57 -9.54 10.52
CA TYR A 177 14.46 -8.86 11.19
C TYR A 177 13.09 -9.42 10.78
N ILE A 178 13.06 -10.51 10.02
CA ILE A 178 11.85 -11.24 9.71
C ILE A 178 11.82 -12.50 10.59
N PRO A 179 10.97 -12.57 11.63
CA PRO A 179 10.89 -13.74 12.49
C PRO A 179 10.23 -14.91 11.78
N SER A 180 10.67 -16.13 12.07
CA SER A 180 10.08 -17.37 11.53
C SER A 180 8.63 -17.58 11.97
N SER A 181 8.23 -16.90 13.04
CA SER A 181 6.86 -16.91 13.57
C SER A 181 5.92 -15.94 12.84
N SER A 182 6.42 -15.09 11.92
CA SER A 182 5.55 -14.15 11.19
C SER A 182 4.38 -14.83 10.53
N THR A 183 3.23 -14.20 10.61
CA THR A 183 2.02 -14.61 9.89
C THR A 183 2.08 -14.22 8.42
N ALA A 184 2.60 -13.02 8.16
CA ALA A 184 2.88 -12.57 6.81
C ALA A 184 4.17 -11.74 6.77
N TYR A 185 4.84 -11.75 5.63
CA TYR A 185 5.98 -10.89 5.38
C TYR A 185 6.16 -10.66 3.89
N PHE A 186 6.78 -9.54 3.56
CA PHE A 186 7.20 -9.23 2.20
C PHE A 186 8.58 -8.60 2.17
N THR A 187 9.23 -8.69 1.03
CA THR A 187 10.42 -7.90 0.69
C THR A 187 10.20 -7.24 -0.65
N TYR A 188 10.66 -5.99 -0.77
CA TYR A 188 10.58 -5.22 -1.99
C TYR A 188 11.92 -4.54 -2.24
N ASN A 189 12.48 -4.75 -3.43
CA ASN A 189 13.81 -4.27 -3.79
C ASN A 189 13.69 -3.36 -5.01
N VAL A 190 14.01 -2.08 -4.80
CA VAL A 190 13.86 -1.05 -5.84
C VAL A 190 15.05 -0.09 -5.81
N ASN A 191 15.62 0.17 -6.96
CA ASN A 191 16.65 1.18 -7.12
C ASN A 191 16.01 2.53 -7.40
N LEU A 192 15.73 3.30 -6.32
CA LEU A 192 15.06 4.60 -6.46
C LEU A 192 15.87 5.62 -7.26
N ARG A 193 17.20 5.58 -7.18
CA ARG A 193 18.06 6.46 -7.99
C ARG A 193 17.86 6.18 -9.48
N GLU A 194 18.00 4.93 -9.90
CA GLU A 194 17.78 4.54 -11.29
C GLU A 194 16.34 4.79 -11.73
N ALA A 195 15.35 4.51 -10.88
CA ALA A 195 13.95 4.81 -11.14
C ALA A 195 13.75 6.31 -11.43
N TYR A 196 14.29 7.17 -10.56
CA TYR A 196 14.23 8.62 -10.72
C TYR A 196 14.92 9.07 -11.99
N GLU A 197 16.18 8.64 -12.23
CA GLU A 197 16.94 9.07 -13.39
C GLU A 197 16.31 8.63 -14.71
N GLN A 198 15.76 7.41 -14.79
CA GLN A 198 15.08 6.95 -15.98
C GLN A 198 13.74 7.65 -16.18
N ALA A 199 12.94 7.80 -15.12
CA ALA A 199 11.68 8.54 -15.18
C ALA A 199 11.92 10.00 -15.59
N TYR A 200 12.92 10.65 -15.01
CA TYR A 200 13.30 12.02 -15.38
C TYR A 200 13.64 12.15 -16.86
N LYS A 201 14.49 11.23 -17.41
CA LYS A 201 14.86 11.22 -18.83
C LYS A 201 13.69 11.02 -19.78
N VAL A 202 12.65 10.31 -19.36
CA VAL A 202 11.48 10.03 -20.21
C VAL A 202 10.40 11.09 -20.02
N ILE A 203 10.11 11.49 -18.79
CA ILE A 203 8.97 12.36 -18.45
C ILE A 203 9.29 13.84 -18.71
N MET A 204 10.50 14.29 -18.38
CA MET A 204 10.84 15.72 -18.53
C MET A 204 10.75 16.22 -19.97
N PRO A 205 11.23 15.50 -21.01
CA PRO A 205 11.02 15.92 -22.39
C PRO A 205 9.53 16.05 -22.77
N LEU A 206 8.68 15.13 -22.30
CA LEU A 206 7.23 15.17 -22.57
C LEU A 206 6.57 16.40 -21.94
N LEU A 207 6.94 16.72 -20.69
CA LEU A 207 6.44 17.91 -19.99
C LEU A 207 6.96 19.20 -20.62
N SER A 208 8.22 19.21 -21.10
CA SER A 208 8.85 20.39 -21.71
C SER A 208 8.28 20.74 -23.07
N ASP A 209 7.66 19.79 -23.77
CA ASP A 209 7.02 20.00 -25.06
C ASP A 209 5.58 20.56 -24.95
N GLU A 210 5.03 20.60 -23.72
CA GLU A 210 3.70 21.14 -23.46
C GLU A 210 3.69 22.67 -23.55
N ARG A 211 2.76 23.22 -24.30
CA ARG A 211 2.64 24.66 -24.55
C ARG A 211 1.91 25.41 -23.42
N ASN A 212 1.47 24.71 -22.41
CA ASN A 212 0.79 25.32 -21.29
C ASN A 212 1.79 26.08 -20.38
N PRO A 213 1.64 27.40 -20.16
CA PRO A 213 2.57 28.19 -19.35
C PRO A 213 2.73 27.68 -17.91
N GLN A 214 1.67 27.11 -17.34
CA GLN A 214 1.71 26.57 -15.97
C GLN A 214 2.54 25.27 -15.91
N VAL A 215 2.44 24.43 -16.94
CA VAL A 215 3.31 23.24 -17.06
C VAL A 215 4.76 23.66 -17.21
N SER A 216 5.05 24.65 -18.06
CA SER A 216 6.40 25.17 -18.26
C SER A 216 6.99 25.74 -16.96
N ALA A 217 6.19 26.45 -16.14
CA ALA A 217 6.63 26.94 -14.83
C ALA A 217 6.94 25.81 -13.86
N ASN A 218 6.10 24.76 -13.84
CA ASN A 218 6.33 23.58 -13.00
C ASN A 218 7.58 22.81 -13.46
N VAL A 219 7.79 22.67 -14.77
CA VAL A 219 9.01 22.04 -15.33
C VAL A 219 10.25 22.79 -14.86
N LEU A 220 10.27 24.12 -15.01
CA LEU A 220 11.39 24.95 -14.51
C LEU A 220 11.61 24.73 -13.00
N THR A 221 10.55 24.68 -12.22
CA THR A 221 10.65 24.43 -10.78
C THR A 221 11.26 23.07 -10.49
N ILE A 222 10.83 22.01 -11.19
CA ILE A 222 11.39 20.67 -11.05
C ILE A 222 12.87 20.64 -11.45
N GLU A 223 13.24 21.30 -12.55
CA GLU A 223 14.63 21.40 -13.00
C GLU A 223 15.50 22.11 -11.98
N LEU A 224 15.05 23.26 -11.44
CA LEU A 224 15.77 23.98 -10.41
C LEU A 224 15.91 23.15 -9.13
N LEU A 225 14.82 22.52 -8.64
CA LEU A 225 14.89 21.62 -7.48
C LEU A 225 15.86 20.46 -7.74
N ASN A 226 15.88 19.92 -8.94
CA ASN A 226 16.79 18.84 -9.31
C ASN A 226 18.27 19.23 -9.23
N GLU A 227 18.60 20.51 -9.47
CA GLU A 227 19.96 21.04 -9.32
C GLU A 227 20.34 21.26 -7.84
N PHE A 228 19.38 21.65 -6.98
CA PHE A 228 19.64 21.95 -5.57
C PHE A 228 19.56 20.74 -4.65
N ILE A 229 18.81 19.70 -5.02
CA ILE A 229 18.67 18.52 -4.19
C ILE A 229 19.98 17.71 -4.15
N ASN A 230 20.46 17.44 -2.95
CA ASN A 230 21.54 16.48 -2.75
C ASN A 230 21.03 15.06 -2.99
N LYS A 231 21.14 14.59 -4.23
CA LYS A 231 20.66 13.27 -4.67
C LYS A 231 21.35 12.12 -3.91
N ASP A 232 22.63 12.28 -3.56
CA ASP A 232 23.36 11.27 -2.81
C ASP A 232 22.82 11.13 -1.38
N ALA A 233 22.46 12.24 -0.74
CA ALA A 233 21.81 12.21 0.55
C ALA A 233 20.40 11.60 0.47
N LEU A 234 19.62 12.01 -0.53
CA LEU A 234 18.25 11.53 -0.73
C LEU A 234 18.21 10.02 -1.00
N PHE A 235 18.93 9.57 -2.04
CA PHE A 235 18.92 8.16 -2.44
C PHE A 235 19.77 7.26 -1.54
N GLY A 236 20.73 7.82 -0.81
CA GLY A 236 21.46 7.09 0.23
C GLY A 236 20.62 6.81 1.47
N THR A 237 19.55 7.56 1.71
CA THR A 237 18.61 7.29 2.81
C THR A 237 17.84 6.00 2.57
N TYR A 238 17.54 5.65 1.31
CA TYR A 238 16.98 4.36 0.92
C TYR A 238 17.91 3.64 -0.05
N LYS A 239 18.57 2.58 0.43
CA LYS A 239 19.58 1.83 -0.33
C LYS A 239 19.02 0.87 -1.37
N GLY A 240 17.72 0.53 -1.29
CA GLY A 240 17.06 -0.29 -2.29
C GLY A 240 16.30 -1.51 -1.79
N SER A 241 16.37 -1.84 -0.51
CA SER A 241 15.60 -2.95 0.06
C SER A 241 14.65 -2.46 1.13
N MET A 242 13.41 -2.91 1.07
CA MET A 242 12.38 -2.72 2.07
C MET A 242 11.79 -4.07 2.46
N PHE A 243 11.34 -4.19 3.68
CA PHE A 243 10.58 -5.36 4.15
C PHE A 243 9.44 -4.92 5.05
N GLY A 244 8.45 -5.78 5.15
CA GLY A 244 7.41 -5.67 6.15
C GLY A 244 7.07 -7.04 6.71
N THR A 245 6.66 -7.07 7.98
CA THR A 245 6.13 -8.27 8.64
C THR A 245 4.83 -7.95 9.35
N PHE A 246 3.95 -8.94 9.37
CA PHE A 246 2.78 -8.98 10.24
C PHE A 246 2.91 -10.18 11.16
N ASN A 247 2.98 -9.92 12.46
CA ASN A 247 3.28 -10.94 13.47
C ASN A 247 2.03 -11.42 14.22
N GLY A 248 0.84 -11.10 13.68
CA GLY A 248 -0.45 -11.40 14.29
C GLY A 248 -0.97 -10.24 15.12
N ILE A 249 -1.99 -10.54 15.94
CA ILE A 249 -2.63 -9.58 16.84
C ILE A 249 -2.21 -9.95 18.26
N ARG A 250 -1.82 -8.97 19.06
CA ARG A 250 -1.45 -9.11 20.46
C ARG A 250 -2.08 -8.01 21.28
N LYS A 251 -2.34 -8.29 22.57
CA LYS A 251 -2.69 -7.26 23.53
C LYS A 251 -1.45 -6.40 23.82
N ILE A 252 -1.60 -5.12 23.60
CA ILE A 252 -0.58 -4.14 23.96
C ILE A 252 -1.15 -3.17 24.98
N LYS A 253 -0.27 -2.63 25.81
CA LYS A 253 -0.63 -1.55 26.71
C LYS A 253 -0.73 -0.26 25.93
N THR A 254 -1.79 0.47 26.14
CA THR A 254 -2.03 1.79 25.57
C THR A 254 -2.53 2.73 26.65
N THR A 255 -2.45 4.02 26.40
CA THR A 255 -3.04 5.03 27.27
C THR A 255 -4.27 5.60 26.59
N LYS A 256 -5.39 5.63 27.31
CA LYS A 256 -6.63 6.26 26.84
C LYS A 256 -6.99 7.43 27.71
N ILE A 257 -7.69 8.39 27.14
CA ILE A 257 -8.32 9.46 27.90
C ILE A 257 -9.75 9.02 28.22
N ASP A 258 -10.03 8.88 29.49
CA ASP A 258 -11.37 8.61 30.01
C ASP A 258 -12.04 9.94 30.38
N PHE A 259 -13.22 10.17 29.86
CA PHE A 259 -14.01 11.37 30.12
C PHE A 259 -15.06 11.04 31.14
N THR A 260 -14.87 11.53 32.36
CA THR A 260 -15.86 11.38 33.42
C THR A 260 -16.67 12.67 33.54
N TRP A 261 -17.97 12.56 33.39
CA TRP A 261 -18.90 13.67 33.65
C TRP A 261 -19.09 13.87 35.11
N ASP A 262 -18.88 15.11 35.61
CA ASP A 262 -19.16 15.51 36.98
C ASP A 262 -20.54 16.20 37.05
N GLU A 263 -21.48 15.53 37.73
CA GLU A 263 -22.87 16.03 37.88
C GLU A 263 -22.97 17.28 38.78
N GLU A 264 -21.98 17.54 39.64
CA GLU A 264 -21.99 18.69 40.55
C GLU A 264 -21.43 19.95 39.87
N THR A 265 -20.39 19.80 39.08
CA THR A 265 -19.73 20.91 38.38
C THR A 265 -20.23 21.11 36.94
N PHE A 266 -20.95 20.14 36.37
CA PHE A 266 -21.35 20.10 34.96
C PHE A 266 -20.17 20.20 34.00
N GLU A 267 -19.03 19.65 34.39
CA GLU A 267 -17.80 19.66 33.57
C GLU A 267 -17.35 18.24 33.29
N TYR A 268 -16.64 18.04 32.15
CA TYR A 268 -15.93 16.80 31.90
C TYR A 268 -14.54 16.88 32.54
N SER A 269 -14.19 15.88 33.30
CA SER A 269 -12.80 15.67 33.73
C SER A 269 -12.13 14.61 32.85
N GLU A 270 -10.94 14.93 32.35
CA GLU A 270 -10.12 14.04 31.57
C GLU A 270 -9.14 13.31 32.50
N LYS A 271 -9.06 11.99 32.34
CA LYS A 271 -8.12 11.18 33.08
C LYS A 271 -7.46 10.19 32.15
N GLU A 272 -6.14 10.20 32.12
CA GLU A 272 -5.39 9.14 31.46
C GLU A 272 -5.53 7.82 32.22
N ILE A 273 -5.95 6.77 31.53
CA ILE A 273 -6.04 5.41 32.05
C ILE A 273 -5.20 4.47 31.21
N GLU A 274 -4.51 3.52 31.89
CA GLU A 274 -3.87 2.42 31.19
C GLU A 274 -4.95 1.44 30.71
N ALA A 275 -4.89 1.10 29.42
CA ALA A 275 -5.78 0.12 28.81
C ALA A 275 -4.95 -0.97 28.11
N GLU A 276 -5.56 -2.12 27.85
CA GLU A 276 -5.00 -3.14 26.97
C GLU A 276 -5.89 -3.28 25.74
N GLU A 277 -5.29 -3.21 24.57
CA GLU A 277 -6.00 -3.33 23.29
C GLU A 277 -5.38 -4.40 22.40
N ASP A 278 -6.26 -5.09 21.69
CA ASP A 278 -5.83 -6.00 20.63
C ASP A 278 -5.34 -5.22 19.43
N MET A 279 -4.04 -5.29 19.16
CA MET A 279 -3.40 -4.52 18.09
C MET A 279 -2.68 -5.42 17.11
N PRO A 280 -2.78 -5.14 15.80
CA PRO A 280 -1.95 -5.80 14.79
C PRO A 280 -0.48 -5.43 15.00
N ILE A 281 0.37 -6.44 15.17
CA ILE A 281 1.80 -6.23 15.35
C ILE A 281 2.49 -6.27 14.00
N PHE A 282 3.11 -5.16 13.65
CA PHE A 282 3.80 -4.99 12.39
C PHE A 282 5.22 -4.46 12.56
N THR A 283 6.03 -4.75 11.58
CA THR A 283 7.35 -4.16 11.42
C THR A 283 7.54 -3.79 9.95
N ILE A 284 8.01 -2.58 9.70
CA ILE A 284 8.40 -2.10 8.37
C ILE A 284 9.82 -1.56 8.49
N GLY A 285 10.69 -1.96 7.58
CA GLY A 285 12.05 -1.47 7.59
C GLY A 285 12.63 -1.36 6.19
N PHE A 286 13.66 -0.53 6.06
CA PHE A 286 14.38 -0.37 4.80
C PHE A 286 15.89 -0.23 5.02
N SER A 287 16.65 -0.63 4.02
CA SER A 287 18.09 -0.49 4.03
C SER A 287 18.51 0.96 3.73
N THR A 288 19.52 1.44 4.46
CA THR A 288 20.06 2.80 4.34
C THR A 288 21.59 2.79 4.34
N GLU A 289 22.20 3.68 3.54
CA GLU A 289 23.62 4.03 3.62
C GLU A 289 23.84 5.31 4.44
N ARG A 290 22.77 6.03 4.74
CA ARG A 290 22.78 7.31 5.44
C ARG A 290 22.01 7.21 6.77
N ALA A 291 22.48 6.29 7.63
CA ALA A 291 21.94 6.12 8.99
C ALA A 291 21.89 7.43 9.81
N ASP A 292 22.76 8.41 9.47
CA ASP A 292 22.78 9.72 10.09
C ASP A 292 21.53 10.57 9.81
N VAL A 293 20.86 10.36 8.66
CA VAL A 293 19.69 11.17 8.26
C VAL A 293 18.49 10.89 9.16
N PRO A 294 18.00 9.64 9.31
CA PRO A 294 16.91 9.35 10.24
C PRO A 294 17.21 9.82 11.67
N ASP A 295 18.43 9.61 12.17
CA ASP A 295 18.80 10.03 13.51
C ASP A 295 18.75 11.55 13.69
N LYS A 296 19.17 12.32 12.70
CA LYS A 296 19.05 13.78 12.74
C LYS A 296 17.59 14.21 12.79
N VAL A 297 16.74 13.62 11.95
CA VAL A 297 15.30 13.92 11.93
C VAL A 297 14.69 13.63 13.29
N LEU A 298 14.88 12.44 13.84
CA LEU A 298 14.32 12.06 15.15
C LEU A 298 14.84 12.94 16.28
N LYS A 299 16.13 13.32 16.24
CA LYS A 299 16.71 14.25 17.20
C LYS A 299 16.10 15.65 17.13
N HIS A 300 15.72 16.13 15.93
CA HIS A 300 15.01 17.39 15.81
C HIS A 300 13.57 17.27 16.30
N LEU A 301 12.87 16.21 15.93
CA LEU A 301 11.51 15.94 16.41
C LEU A 301 11.45 15.87 17.95
N SER A 302 12.42 15.21 18.59
CA SER A 302 12.46 15.12 20.06
C SER A 302 12.70 16.47 20.78
N ARG A 303 13.14 17.50 20.08
CA ARG A 303 13.23 18.87 20.61
C ARG A 303 11.93 19.64 20.45
N LEU A 304 11.14 19.31 19.42
CA LEU A 304 9.88 19.96 19.14
C LEU A 304 8.74 19.39 19.98
N THR A 305 8.81 18.13 20.35
CA THR A 305 7.78 17.46 21.15
C THR A 305 8.37 16.40 22.06
N SER A 306 7.83 16.28 23.28
CA SER A 306 8.19 15.22 24.23
C SER A 306 7.73 13.82 23.83
N ARG A 307 6.90 13.70 22.77
CA ARG A 307 6.39 12.44 22.24
C ARG A 307 7.50 11.56 21.67
N PHE A 308 8.59 12.15 21.17
CA PHE A 308 9.77 11.42 20.69
C PHE A 308 10.85 11.33 21.75
N GLN A 309 11.15 10.13 22.20
CA GLN A 309 12.12 9.87 23.27
C GLN A 309 13.24 8.95 22.78
N ASN A 310 14.47 9.39 22.99
CA ASN A 310 15.64 8.50 22.74
C ASN A 310 15.88 7.59 23.93
N LYS A 311 15.78 6.27 23.72
CA LYS A 311 16.02 5.23 24.72
C LYS A 311 17.40 4.54 24.54
N GLY A 312 18.30 5.14 23.75
CA GLY A 312 19.64 4.63 23.46
C GLY A 312 19.67 3.69 22.26
N ASN A 313 19.12 2.50 22.36
CA ASN A 313 19.09 1.51 21.28
C ASN A 313 17.95 1.72 20.27
N TYR A 314 16.95 2.48 20.63
CA TYR A 314 15.77 2.80 19.80
C TYR A 314 15.21 4.17 20.18
N TRP A 315 14.38 4.71 19.30
CA TRP A 315 13.53 5.86 19.57
C TRP A 315 12.12 5.35 19.85
N LEU A 316 11.46 5.95 20.83
CA LEU A 316 10.08 5.68 21.19
C LEU A 316 9.23 6.90 20.80
N TYR A 317 8.12 6.66 20.13
CA TYR A 317 7.07 7.64 19.93
C TYR A 317 5.81 7.17 20.66
N GLU A 318 5.30 8.01 21.54
CA GLU A 318 4.06 7.81 22.29
C GLU A 318 3.18 9.05 22.18
N ASP A 319 1.92 8.83 21.89
CA ASP A 319 0.92 9.89 21.77
C ASP A 319 -0.38 9.47 22.44
N ALA A 320 -0.56 9.87 23.70
CA ALA A 320 -1.75 9.57 24.49
C ALA A 320 -3.02 10.22 23.90
N ILE A 321 -2.88 11.40 23.24
CA ILE A 321 -4.03 12.13 22.69
C ILE A 321 -4.63 11.38 21.49
N LEU A 322 -3.79 10.75 20.68
CA LEU A 322 -4.24 10.00 19.51
C LEU A 322 -4.63 8.55 19.86
N GLU A 323 -4.60 8.17 21.13
CA GLU A 323 -4.85 6.79 21.59
C GLU A 323 -4.13 5.74 20.74
N SER A 324 -2.94 6.09 20.24
CA SER A 324 -2.18 5.27 19.33
C SER A 324 -1.22 4.33 20.08
N ALA A 325 -1.00 3.16 19.48
CA ALA A 325 0.02 2.24 19.97
C ALA A 325 1.42 2.91 19.96
N PRO A 326 2.28 2.62 20.95
CA PRO A 326 3.67 3.05 20.91
C PRO A 326 4.36 2.60 19.64
N LEU A 327 5.16 3.49 19.02
CA LEU A 327 5.97 3.17 17.87
C LEU A 327 7.44 3.23 18.24
N TYR A 328 8.15 2.19 17.86
CA TYR A 328 9.60 2.04 18.08
C TYR A 328 10.32 2.23 16.75
N MET A 329 11.37 3.04 16.76
CA MET A 329 12.22 3.26 15.60
C MET A 329 13.64 2.82 15.92
N ILE A 330 14.16 1.88 15.12
CA ILE A 330 15.49 1.29 15.31
C ILE A 330 16.36 1.67 14.12
N ASN A 331 17.53 2.23 14.38
CA ASN A 331 18.52 2.58 13.36
C ASN A 331 19.79 1.79 13.60
N LYS A 332 19.89 0.59 13.03
CA LYS A 332 20.99 -0.34 13.24
C LYS A 332 21.32 -1.16 12.01
N ASN A 333 22.57 -1.57 11.90
CA ASN A 333 23.05 -2.51 10.87
C ASN A 333 22.77 -2.07 9.43
N GLY A 334 22.70 -0.75 9.17
CA GLY A 334 22.34 -0.22 7.85
C GLY A 334 20.86 -0.37 7.52
N LEU A 335 20.01 -0.55 8.53
CA LEU A 335 18.55 -0.58 8.41
C LEU A 335 17.94 0.50 9.29
N PHE A 336 16.84 1.07 8.81
CA PHE A 336 15.93 1.88 9.59
C PHE A 336 14.59 1.16 9.67
N ILE A 337 14.09 0.93 10.88
CA ILE A 337 12.96 0.05 11.16
C ILE A 337 11.93 0.81 11.99
N PHE A 338 10.67 0.71 11.59
CA PHE A 338 9.48 1.14 12.33
C PHE A 338 8.71 -0.10 12.79
N THR A 339 8.31 -0.13 14.05
CA THR A 339 7.52 -1.23 14.58
C THR A 339 6.70 -0.80 15.78
N ASN A 340 5.56 -1.44 16.01
CA ASN A 340 4.86 -1.41 17.29
C ASN A 340 5.15 -2.68 18.12
N ASP A 341 6.12 -3.49 17.71
CA ASP A 341 6.59 -4.66 18.44
C ASP A 341 7.62 -4.27 19.49
N GLU A 342 7.19 -4.13 20.75
CA GLU A 342 8.07 -3.84 21.87
C GLU A 342 9.17 -4.88 22.03
N ASP A 343 8.88 -6.16 21.81
CA ASP A 343 9.86 -7.25 21.93
C ASP A 343 10.99 -7.11 20.92
N LEU A 344 10.68 -6.69 19.68
CA LEU A 344 11.72 -6.39 18.70
C LEU A 344 12.63 -5.25 19.17
N ALA A 345 12.05 -4.18 19.72
CA ALA A 345 12.84 -3.03 20.15
C ALA A 345 13.72 -3.33 21.36
N LEU A 346 13.21 -4.06 22.34
CA LEU A 346 13.91 -4.34 23.59
C LEU A 346 14.90 -5.51 23.48
N ASN A 347 14.49 -6.62 22.87
CA ASN A 347 15.21 -7.88 22.90
C ASN A 347 15.88 -8.26 21.57
N HIS A 348 15.39 -7.73 20.46
CA HIS A 348 15.82 -8.12 19.12
C HIS A 348 16.26 -6.94 18.25
N SER A 349 16.71 -5.83 18.85
CA SER A 349 17.17 -4.65 18.11
C SER A 349 18.36 -4.92 17.16
N ASP A 350 19.08 -6.03 17.33
CA ASP A 350 20.12 -6.52 16.43
C ASP A 350 19.63 -7.65 15.49
N GLY A 351 18.34 -7.97 15.52
CA GLY A 351 17.68 -9.02 14.74
C GLY A 351 17.35 -10.26 15.57
N TYR A 352 16.48 -11.12 15.06
CA TYR A 352 15.96 -12.30 15.74
C TYR A 352 16.96 -13.47 15.88
N GLY A 353 18.12 -13.38 15.27
CA GLY A 353 19.18 -14.41 15.37
C GLY A 353 18.70 -15.78 14.87
N LYS A 354 18.63 -16.77 15.78
CA LYS A 354 18.16 -18.14 15.46
C LYS A 354 16.64 -18.22 15.20
N ASP A 355 15.89 -17.26 15.68
CA ASP A 355 14.43 -17.19 15.54
C ASP A 355 14.00 -16.41 14.26
N ALA A 356 14.99 -15.95 13.46
CA ALA A 356 14.74 -15.41 12.12
C ALA A 356 14.30 -16.51 11.14
N LEU A 357 13.91 -16.10 9.93
CA LEU A 357 13.50 -17.01 8.85
C LEU A 357 14.46 -18.19 8.69
N ASP A 358 13.90 -19.37 8.49
CA ASP A 358 14.66 -20.58 8.26
C ASP A 358 15.39 -20.57 6.89
N LYS A 359 16.29 -21.53 6.69
CA LYS A 359 17.10 -21.61 5.46
C LYS A 359 16.26 -21.87 4.21
N SER A 360 15.11 -22.54 4.35
CA SER A 360 14.20 -22.85 3.23
C SER A 360 13.50 -21.58 2.76
N ALA A 361 12.87 -20.85 3.68
CA ALA A 361 12.22 -19.57 3.39
C ALA A 361 13.21 -18.55 2.80
N VAL A 362 14.41 -18.46 3.39
CA VAL A 362 15.50 -17.60 2.86
C VAL A 362 15.92 -18.00 1.45
N LYS A 363 15.92 -19.29 1.11
CA LYS A 363 16.27 -19.77 -0.23
C LYS A 363 15.22 -19.35 -1.26
N GLU A 364 13.94 -19.50 -0.95
CA GLU A 364 12.85 -19.07 -1.83
C GLU A 364 12.85 -17.55 -2.01
N LEU A 365 12.97 -16.81 -0.94
CA LEU A 365 13.04 -15.37 -0.97
C LEU A 365 14.22 -14.84 -1.82
N LYS A 366 15.37 -15.50 -1.77
CA LYS A 366 16.56 -15.15 -2.61
C LYS A 366 16.41 -15.46 -4.09
N LYS A 367 15.47 -16.32 -4.49
CA LYS A 367 15.17 -16.60 -5.90
C LYS A 367 14.30 -15.52 -6.52
N SER A 368 13.59 -14.76 -5.68
CA SER A 368 12.73 -13.69 -6.12
C SER A 368 13.55 -12.55 -6.76
N GLY A 369 12.96 -11.90 -7.74
CA GLY A 369 13.47 -10.69 -8.34
C GLY A 369 13.29 -9.49 -7.40
N PHE A 370 12.46 -8.54 -7.79
CA PHE A 370 12.29 -7.31 -7.00
C PHE A 370 11.30 -7.44 -5.84
N MET A 371 10.39 -8.40 -5.85
CA MET A 371 9.38 -8.58 -4.81
C MET A 371 9.14 -10.04 -4.46
N TYR A 372 8.99 -10.29 -3.17
CA TYR A 372 8.53 -11.54 -2.59
C TYR A 372 7.49 -11.23 -1.51
N ALA A 373 6.42 -12.01 -1.44
CA ALA A 373 5.49 -11.96 -0.33
C ALA A 373 5.06 -13.36 0.09
N HIS A 374 4.81 -13.51 1.38
CA HIS A 374 4.36 -14.75 2.01
C HIS A 374 3.27 -14.43 3.02
N MET A 375 2.19 -15.19 3.03
CA MET A 375 1.12 -15.09 4.03
C MET A 375 0.60 -16.47 4.38
N ASP A 376 0.71 -16.82 5.65
CA ASP A 376 0.15 -18.03 6.24
C ASP A 376 -1.25 -17.72 6.79
N TRP A 377 -2.27 -17.98 5.99
CA TRP A 377 -3.67 -17.74 6.35
C TRP A 377 -4.11 -18.64 7.51
N GLY A 378 -3.56 -19.84 7.65
CA GLY A 378 -3.85 -20.72 8.78
C GLY A 378 -3.42 -20.06 10.09
N LYS A 379 -2.18 -19.59 10.16
CA LYS A 379 -1.69 -18.83 11.33
C LYS A 379 -2.47 -17.53 11.55
N ALA A 380 -2.86 -16.82 10.48
CA ALA A 380 -3.65 -15.60 10.59
C ALA A 380 -4.98 -15.87 11.31
N ILE A 381 -5.76 -16.83 10.79
CA ILE A 381 -7.08 -17.18 11.31
C ILE A 381 -7.01 -17.67 12.77
N ASP A 382 -5.98 -18.46 13.11
CA ASP A 382 -5.81 -18.97 14.47
C ASP A 382 -5.44 -17.89 15.49
N ARG A 383 -4.81 -16.82 15.04
CA ARG A 383 -4.34 -15.72 15.90
C ARG A 383 -5.29 -14.54 15.99
N PHE A 384 -6.32 -14.49 15.18
CA PHE A 384 -7.32 -13.44 15.27
C PHE A 384 -8.17 -13.57 16.50
N PRO A 385 -8.22 -12.54 17.39
CA PRO A 385 -9.12 -12.52 18.54
C PRO A 385 -10.58 -12.57 18.10
N ARG A 386 -11.40 -13.34 18.82
CA ARG A 386 -12.83 -13.47 18.53
C ARG A 386 -13.59 -12.16 18.68
N ASP A 387 -13.16 -11.34 19.61
CA ASP A 387 -13.79 -10.06 19.92
C ASP A 387 -13.62 -9.00 18.84
N PHE A 388 -12.68 -9.26 17.91
CA PHE A 388 -12.40 -8.37 16.79
C PHE A 388 -13.47 -8.41 15.69
N PHE A 389 -14.26 -9.48 15.68
CA PHE A 389 -15.22 -9.79 14.63
C PHE A 389 -16.62 -10.00 15.20
N ASN A 390 -17.65 -9.66 14.42
CA ASN A 390 -19.02 -10.01 14.74
C ASN A 390 -19.25 -11.54 14.65
N SER A 391 -20.41 -12.01 15.13
CA SER A 391 -20.73 -13.45 15.16
C SER A 391 -20.61 -14.11 13.79
N ARG A 392 -21.11 -13.45 12.75
CA ARG A 392 -21.09 -13.95 11.37
C ARG A 392 -19.68 -14.06 10.80
N GLN A 393 -18.83 -13.07 11.07
CA GLN A 393 -17.42 -13.11 10.69
C GLN A 393 -16.66 -14.21 11.40
N ASN A 394 -16.97 -14.43 12.70
CA ASN A 394 -16.40 -15.52 13.48
C ASN A 394 -16.82 -16.90 12.95
N GLU A 395 -18.08 -17.08 12.54
CA GLU A 395 -18.55 -18.31 11.90
C GLU A 395 -17.80 -18.57 10.58
N LEU A 396 -17.54 -17.53 9.81
CA LEU A 396 -16.75 -17.63 8.58
C LEU A 396 -15.31 -18.05 8.87
N LEU A 397 -14.66 -17.43 9.86
CA LEU A 397 -13.31 -17.81 10.29
C LEU A 397 -13.26 -19.28 10.74
N ASP A 398 -14.28 -19.74 11.47
CA ASP A 398 -14.38 -21.14 11.88
C ASP A 398 -14.56 -22.10 10.73
N ALA A 399 -15.36 -21.75 9.74
CA ALA A 399 -15.52 -22.55 8.53
C ALA A 399 -14.24 -22.62 7.68
N MET A 400 -13.36 -21.63 7.79
CA MET A 400 -12.07 -21.56 7.10
C MET A 400 -10.94 -22.27 7.87
N ARG A 401 -11.09 -22.50 9.18
CA ARG A 401 -10.07 -23.15 10.00
C ARG A 401 -9.73 -24.53 9.47
N GLY A 402 -8.43 -24.83 9.40
CA GLY A 402 -7.92 -26.09 8.89
C GLY A 402 -8.08 -26.31 7.38
N LYS A 403 -8.70 -25.36 6.67
CA LYS A 403 -8.84 -25.42 5.21
C LYS A 403 -7.90 -24.45 4.52
N THR A 404 -7.56 -23.33 5.16
CA THR A 404 -6.68 -22.32 4.59
C THR A 404 -5.21 -22.70 4.71
N GLY A 405 -4.40 -22.17 3.83
CA GLY A 405 -2.98 -22.47 3.76
C GLY A 405 -2.13 -21.23 3.48
N VAL A 406 -1.13 -21.39 2.64
CA VAL A 406 -0.10 -20.39 2.42
C VAL A 406 -0.24 -19.76 1.05
N LEU A 407 -0.27 -18.43 1.01
CA LEU A 407 -0.15 -17.63 -0.21
C LEU A 407 1.30 -17.16 -0.36
N GLU A 408 1.89 -17.44 -1.49
CA GLU A 408 3.23 -16.97 -1.86
C GLU A 408 3.17 -16.20 -3.17
N MET A 409 3.90 -15.10 -3.23
CA MET A 409 4.13 -14.32 -4.44
C MET A 409 5.63 -14.21 -4.70
N VAL A 410 6.04 -14.60 -5.87
CA VAL A 410 7.45 -14.56 -6.31
C VAL A 410 7.53 -13.83 -7.64
N THR A 411 8.40 -12.83 -7.75
CA THR A 411 8.65 -12.16 -9.02
C THR A 411 9.93 -12.68 -9.67
N SER A 412 9.97 -12.74 -11.00
CA SER A 412 11.22 -12.97 -11.72
C SER A 412 12.11 -11.73 -11.73
N GLU A 413 13.33 -11.89 -12.21
CA GLU A 413 14.15 -10.74 -12.61
C GLU A 413 13.43 -9.94 -13.70
N THR A 414 13.40 -8.62 -13.54
CA THR A 414 12.77 -7.71 -14.51
C THR A 414 13.74 -7.43 -15.64
N THR A 415 13.32 -7.71 -16.87
CA THR A 415 14.01 -7.30 -18.10
C THR A 415 13.31 -6.11 -18.74
N ALA A 416 13.94 -5.50 -19.73
CA ALA A 416 13.28 -4.45 -20.51
C ALA A 416 12.06 -4.97 -21.31
N ALA A 417 11.94 -6.28 -21.52
CA ALA A 417 10.81 -6.87 -22.23
C ALA A 417 9.67 -7.27 -21.30
N LYS A 418 9.99 -7.81 -20.11
CA LYS A 418 8.98 -8.39 -19.23
C LYS A 418 9.43 -8.64 -17.80
N THR A 419 8.42 -8.84 -16.94
CA THR A 419 8.54 -9.46 -15.62
C THR A 419 7.47 -10.52 -15.46
N THR A 420 7.78 -11.64 -14.79
CA THR A 420 6.77 -12.60 -14.37
C THR A 420 6.51 -12.50 -12.87
N ILE A 421 5.27 -12.76 -12.49
CA ILE A 421 4.78 -12.78 -11.11
C ILE A 421 4.05 -14.10 -10.93
N ASP A 422 4.57 -14.95 -10.08
CA ASP A 422 3.95 -16.23 -9.73
C ASP A 422 3.26 -16.09 -8.37
N LEU A 423 1.92 -16.17 -8.36
CA LEU A 423 1.10 -16.22 -7.18
C LEU A 423 0.67 -17.68 -6.97
N THR A 424 1.03 -18.27 -5.83
CA THR A 424 0.68 -19.65 -5.51
C THR A 424 0.01 -19.72 -4.16
N TYR A 425 -1.21 -20.28 -4.14
CA TYR A 425 -1.94 -20.54 -2.92
C TYR A 425 -1.97 -22.04 -2.65
N LYS A 426 -1.21 -22.48 -1.66
CA LYS A 426 -1.16 -23.86 -1.17
C LYS A 426 -2.19 -24.03 -0.07
N TYR A 427 -3.29 -24.72 -0.34
CA TYR A 427 -4.32 -24.99 0.64
C TYR A 427 -4.01 -26.19 1.53
N THR A 428 -4.72 -26.33 2.62
CA THR A 428 -4.66 -27.48 3.52
C THR A 428 -5.94 -28.32 3.37
N GLY A 429 -5.87 -29.59 3.75
CA GLY A 429 -6.99 -30.52 3.64
C GLY A 429 -6.81 -31.55 2.54
N ASN A 430 -7.71 -32.54 2.51
CA ASN A 430 -7.65 -33.66 1.58
C ASN A 430 -8.72 -33.48 0.49
N TYR A 431 -8.38 -32.75 -0.55
CA TYR A 431 -9.24 -32.51 -1.70
C TYR A 431 -8.70 -33.24 -2.93
N GLU A 432 -9.58 -33.63 -3.85
CA GLU A 432 -9.21 -34.28 -5.09
C GLU A 432 -8.39 -33.35 -6.00
N ASN A 433 -8.73 -32.09 -6.01
CA ASN A 433 -8.03 -31.03 -6.72
C ASN A 433 -8.42 -29.65 -6.15
N SER A 434 -7.69 -28.62 -6.55
CA SER A 434 -7.94 -27.25 -6.08
C SER A 434 -9.28 -26.66 -6.55
N GLY A 435 -9.85 -27.13 -7.65
CA GLY A 435 -11.19 -26.73 -8.08
C GLY A 435 -12.26 -27.16 -7.07
N LYS A 436 -12.20 -28.41 -6.58
CA LYS A 436 -13.09 -28.88 -5.49
C LYS A 436 -12.88 -28.12 -4.20
N TYR A 437 -11.63 -27.82 -3.84
CA TYR A 437 -11.33 -27.00 -2.69
C TYR A 437 -12.00 -25.60 -2.78
N LEU A 438 -11.84 -24.91 -3.92
CA LEU A 438 -12.44 -23.58 -4.12
C LEU A 438 -13.97 -23.62 -4.06
N LEU A 439 -14.59 -24.63 -4.68
CA LEU A 439 -16.05 -24.81 -4.64
C LEU A 439 -16.55 -25.06 -3.21
N ASP A 440 -15.86 -25.89 -2.41
CA ASP A 440 -16.22 -26.13 -1.01
C ASP A 440 -16.07 -24.86 -0.16
N LEU A 441 -14.99 -24.10 -0.38
CA LEU A 441 -14.78 -22.82 0.29
C LEU A 441 -15.87 -21.82 -0.04
N LEU A 442 -16.16 -21.62 -1.34
CA LEU A 442 -17.23 -20.72 -1.80
C LEU A 442 -18.61 -21.12 -1.28
N ASN A 443 -18.91 -22.42 -1.27
CA ASN A 443 -20.15 -22.91 -0.71
C ASN A 443 -20.26 -22.66 0.80
N SER A 444 -19.18 -22.84 1.55
CA SER A 444 -19.13 -22.53 2.99
C SER A 444 -19.40 -21.03 3.24
N ILE A 445 -18.76 -20.15 2.47
CA ILE A 445 -18.97 -18.69 2.52
C ILE A 445 -20.45 -18.36 2.19
N TYR A 446 -20.97 -18.94 1.12
CA TYR A 446 -22.35 -18.69 0.68
C TYR A 446 -23.40 -19.10 1.73
N ILE A 447 -23.22 -20.27 2.37
CA ILE A 447 -24.14 -20.75 3.43
C ILE A 447 -24.15 -19.79 4.60
N ILE A 448 -23.00 -19.31 5.05
CA ILE A 448 -22.86 -18.38 6.18
C ILE A 448 -23.38 -16.98 5.78
N SER A 449 -23.28 -16.62 4.50
CA SER A 449 -23.71 -15.31 4.01
C SER A 449 -25.23 -15.17 3.91
N LYS A 450 -25.98 -16.27 3.92
CA LYS A 450 -27.46 -16.28 3.98
C LYS A 450 -27.97 -16.05 5.39
#